data_489ea72eb63a2f439bd814e9cbb12975
#
_entry.id   489ea72eb63a2f439bd814e9cbb12975
#
_cell.length_a   1.000
_cell.length_b   1.000
_cell.length_c   1.000
_cell.angle_alpha   90.00
_cell.angle_beta   90.00
_cell.angle_gamma   90.00
#
_symmetry.space_group_name_H-M   'P 1'
#
loop_
_entity.id
_entity.type
_entity.pdbx_description
1 polymer ?
#
loop_
_entity_poly.entity_id
_entity_poly.type
_entity_poly.pdbx_seq_one_letter_code
_entity_poly.pdbx_strand_id
1 'polypeptide(L)'
;MFVSVAALGGSVSVAAERWAYIDVAGAPGDGKEALENALSNQLLDRGFTVTGTPAAQAYEIQGMVRLFPAGRGEETIRIDWTVFGPEGLRLGNVTQTNVIPKGSLNRRWGLAAEAAASAAAQDIMQYIAQ
;
A
#
# COMPACT_ATOMS: atom_id res chain seq x y z
N MET A 1 8.50 14.70 -37.79
CA MET A 1 8.77 14.51 -37.09
C MET A 1 8.70 14.37 -36.18
N PHE A 2 8.69 14.36 -35.93
CA PHE A 2 8.88 14.26 -34.93
C PHE A 2 8.57 14.33 -33.95
N VAL A 3 8.29 14.56 -34.09
CA VAL A 3 8.23 14.84 -33.12
C VAL A 3 7.99 14.82 -32.20
N SER A 4 7.93 14.91 -32.51
CA SER A 4 8.00 15.12 -31.51
C SER A 4 7.81 14.97 -30.57
N VAL A 5 7.59 15.01 -30.85
CA VAL A 5 7.75 15.04 -29.88
C VAL A 5 7.65 14.97 -28.88
N ALA A 6 7.57 15.24 -29.27
CA ALA A 6 7.76 15.36 -28.29
C ALA A 6 7.48 15.14 -27.53
N ALA A 7 7.28 15.05 -27.86
CA ALA A 7 7.33 14.96 -27.08
C ALA A 7 7.27 14.70 -26.45
N LEU A 8 7.15 14.75 -26.80
CA LEU A 8 7.35 14.59 -26.08
C LEU A 8 7.26 14.28 -25.24
N GLY A 9 7.01 14.22 -25.46
CA GLY A 9 7.22 13.98 -24.70
C GLY A 9 7.22 13.89 -23.86
N GLY A 10 7.07 13.85 -23.86
CA GLY A 10 7.29 13.82 -23.04
C GLY A 10 7.19 13.84 -22.22
N SER A 11 6.91 14.00 -22.46
CA SER A 11 7.06 14.03 -21.63
C SER A 11 7.01 13.73 -20.78
N VAL A 12 7.04 13.62 -21.09
CA VAL A 12 7.28 13.39 -20.18
C VAL A 12 7.09 13.13 -19.12
N SER A 13 6.99 12.76 -19.16
CA SER A 13 6.78 12.39 -18.08
C SER A 13 7.59 12.16 -17.02
N VAL A 14 8.61 12.47 -17.25
CA VAL A 14 9.55 12.56 -16.17
C VAL A 14 8.91 13.06 -14.95
N ALA A 15 8.01 13.93 -15.17
CA ALA A 15 7.23 14.45 -14.09
C ALA A 15 6.42 13.36 -13.40
N ALA A 16 6.39 12.19 -14.02
CA ALA A 16 5.67 11.08 -13.43
C ALA A 16 6.41 10.42 -12.29
N GLU A 17 7.57 10.93 -11.93
CA GLU A 17 8.25 10.39 -10.74
C GLU A 17 7.36 10.55 -9.53
N ARG A 18 7.12 9.45 -8.85
CA ARG A 18 6.22 9.40 -7.69
C ARG A 18 6.93 8.77 -6.53
N TRP A 19 6.76 9.38 -5.39
CA TRP A 19 7.37 8.90 -4.15
C TRP A 19 6.27 8.47 -3.20
N ALA A 20 6.51 7.40 -2.46
CA ALA A 20 5.55 6.90 -1.49
C ALA A 20 6.25 6.48 -0.21
N TYR A 21 5.58 6.72 0.90
CA TYR A 21 5.99 6.25 2.22
C TYR A 21 4.86 5.41 2.78
N ILE A 22 5.18 4.22 3.27
CA ILE A 22 4.20 3.27 3.78
C ILE A 22 4.44 3.06 5.26
N ASP A 23 3.38 3.16 6.06
CA ASP A 23 3.46 2.93 7.49
C ASP A 23 2.30 2.04 7.92
N VAL A 24 2.62 0.88 8.49
CA VAL A 24 1.62 -0.08 8.95
C VAL A 24 1.68 -0.18 10.46
N ALA A 25 0.51 -0.17 11.09
CA ALA A 25 0.39 -0.27 12.54
C ALA A 25 -0.59 -1.37 12.91
N GLY A 26 -0.45 -1.90 14.11
CA GLY A 26 -1.41 -2.83 14.69
C GLY A 26 -1.26 -4.28 14.26
N ALA A 27 -0.31 -4.60 13.39
CA ALA A 27 -0.16 -5.96 12.90
C ALA A 27 0.58 -6.83 13.91
N PRO A 28 0.09 -8.05 14.18
CA PRO A 28 0.83 -9.00 14.99
C PRO A 28 1.94 -9.65 14.19
N GLY A 29 2.82 -10.37 14.89
CA GLY A 29 3.92 -11.07 14.25
C GLY A 29 4.81 -10.13 13.47
N ASP A 30 5.21 -10.53 12.28
CA ASP A 30 6.04 -9.69 11.41
C ASP A 30 5.20 -8.86 10.43
N GLY A 31 3.91 -8.70 10.70
CA GLY A 31 2.97 -8.12 9.75
C GLY A 31 3.34 -6.71 9.33
N LYS A 32 3.87 -5.88 10.24
CA LYS A 32 4.26 -4.52 9.87
C LYS A 32 5.29 -4.56 8.74
N GLU A 33 6.38 -5.26 8.94
CA GLU A 33 7.43 -5.32 7.93
C GLU A 33 6.98 -6.07 6.68
N ALA A 34 6.25 -7.17 6.88
CA ALA A 34 5.81 -7.98 5.75
C ALA A 34 4.86 -7.21 4.85
N LEU A 35 3.89 -6.49 5.42
CA LEU A 35 2.95 -5.70 4.63
C LEU A 35 3.64 -4.51 3.99
N GLU A 36 4.51 -3.82 4.72
CA GLU A 36 5.23 -2.68 4.17
C GLU A 36 6.11 -3.11 3.00
N ASN A 37 6.83 -4.21 3.15
CA ASN A 37 7.68 -4.71 2.08
C ASN A 37 6.87 -5.18 0.87
N ALA A 38 5.79 -5.92 1.12
CA ALA A 38 4.97 -6.42 0.03
C ALA A 38 4.30 -5.29 -0.73
N LEU A 39 3.80 -4.27 -0.03
CA LEU A 39 3.19 -3.13 -0.70
C LEU A 39 4.25 -2.29 -1.41
N SER A 40 5.44 -2.15 -0.81
CA SER A 40 6.54 -1.46 -1.48
C SER A 40 6.86 -2.10 -2.82
N ASN A 41 6.92 -3.43 -2.86
CA ASN A 41 7.21 -4.13 -4.10
C ASN A 41 6.13 -3.87 -5.15
N GLN A 42 4.86 -3.85 -4.73
CA GLN A 42 3.76 -3.54 -5.63
C GLN A 42 3.87 -2.13 -6.20
N LEU A 43 4.26 -1.17 -5.36
CA LEU A 43 4.40 0.22 -5.81
C LEU A 43 5.63 0.41 -6.69
N LEU A 44 6.73 -0.27 -6.37
CA LEU A 44 7.93 -0.24 -7.22
C LEU A 44 7.60 -0.76 -8.61
N ASP A 45 6.82 -1.82 -8.71
CA ASP A 45 6.42 -2.37 -10.00
C ASP A 45 5.57 -1.39 -10.80
N ARG A 46 4.95 -0.43 -10.12
CA ARG A 46 4.09 0.58 -10.74
C ARG A 46 4.81 1.92 -10.93
N GLY A 47 6.12 1.92 -10.78
CA GLY A 47 6.93 3.11 -11.07
C GLY A 47 7.14 4.07 -9.92
N PHE A 48 6.77 3.67 -8.70
CA PHE A 48 7.01 4.52 -7.53
C PHE A 48 8.43 4.35 -7.01
N THR A 49 8.95 5.39 -6.38
CA THR A 49 10.10 5.31 -5.50
C THR A 49 9.57 5.26 -4.08
N VAL A 50 9.95 4.23 -3.33
CA VAL A 50 9.46 4.07 -1.96
C VAL A 50 10.52 4.55 -0.99
N THR A 51 10.13 5.43 -0.07
CA THR A 51 11.05 5.99 0.92
C THR A 51 10.88 5.30 2.26
N GLY A 52 11.95 5.25 3.05
CA GLY A 52 11.92 4.63 4.37
C GLY A 52 11.42 5.57 5.47
N THR A 53 11.26 6.85 5.16
CA THR A 53 10.80 7.86 6.11
C THR A 53 9.83 8.79 5.40
N PRO A 54 8.97 9.50 6.16
CA PRO A 54 8.11 10.50 5.56
C PRO A 54 8.93 11.53 4.80
N ALA A 55 8.45 11.91 3.63
CA ALA A 55 9.16 12.86 2.80
C ALA A 55 8.15 13.85 2.20
N ALA A 56 8.59 15.08 2.02
CA ALA A 56 7.78 16.08 1.34
C ALA A 56 7.52 15.60 -0.08
N GLN A 57 6.33 15.84 -0.58
CA GLN A 57 5.91 15.46 -1.93
C GLN A 57 5.77 13.96 -2.14
N ALA A 58 5.85 13.17 -1.08
CA ALA A 58 5.56 11.75 -1.17
C ALA A 58 4.10 11.50 -0.81
N TYR A 59 3.49 10.54 -1.50
CA TYR A 59 2.23 9.99 -1.04
C TYR A 59 2.49 9.25 0.26
N GLU A 60 1.57 9.33 1.19
CA GLU A 60 1.69 8.56 2.43
C GLU A 60 0.56 7.55 2.47
N ILE A 61 0.91 6.28 2.67
CA ILE A 61 -0.06 5.20 2.72
C ILE A 61 0.02 4.60 4.11
N GLN A 62 -1.03 4.79 4.88
CA GLN A 62 -1.09 4.28 6.25
C GLN A 62 -1.99 3.06 6.28
N GLY A 63 -1.52 1.98 6.90
CA GLY A 63 -2.30 0.78 7.09
C GLY A 63 -2.53 0.53 8.57
N MET A 64 -3.78 0.26 8.93
CA MET A 64 -4.12 -0.11 10.30
C MET A 64 -4.69 -1.51 10.29
N VAL A 65 -4.05 -2.41 11.03
CA VAL A 65 -4.48 -3.80 11.11
C VAL A 65 -5.20 -4.02 12.44
N ARG A 66 -6.37 -4.67 12.36
CA ARG A 66 -7.13 -5.06 13.54
C ARG A 66 -7.58 -6.50 13.40
N LEU A 67 -7.66 -7.17 14.53
CA LEU A 67 -8.12 -8.56 14.60
C LEU A 67 -9.29 -8.64 15.56
N PHE A 68 -10.32 -9.37 15.15
CA PHE A 68 -11.54 -9.53 15.94
C PHE A 68 -11.89 -11.01 16.04
N PRO A 69 -12.44 -11.47 17.16
CA PRO A 69 -12.97 -12.83 17.21
C PRO A 69 -14.04 -13.01 16.15
N ALA A 70 -14.04 -14.16 15.47
CA ALA A 70 -14.97 -14.38 14.36
C ALA A 70 -15.74 -15.68 14.49
N GLY A 71 -15.54 -16.45 15.54
CA GLY A 71 -16.19 -17.72 15.70
C GLY A 71 -15.22 -18.67 16.34
N ARG A 72 -15.62 -19.93 16.40
CA ARG A 72 -14.78 -20.91 17.07
C ARG A 72 -13.51 -21.15 16.26
N GLY A 73 -12.39 -20.83 16.87
CA GLY A 73 -11.09 -21.06 16.23
C GLY A 73 -10.76 -20.12 15.09
N GLU A 74 -11.51 -19.03 14.95
CA GLU A 74 -11.30 -18.08 13.84
C GLU A 74 -11.25 -16.66 14.34
N GLU A 75 -10.64 -15.80 13.53
CA GLU A 75 -10.66 -14.37 13.75
C GLU A 75 -10.80 -13.66 12.41
N THR A 76 -11.33 -12.46 12.46
CA THR A 76 -11.41 -11.59 11.29
C THR A 76 -10.24 -10.65 11.33
N ILE A 77 -9.48 -10.61 10.25
CA ILE A 77 -8.48 -9.57 10.07
C ILE A 77 -9.10 -8.46 9.24
N ARG A 78 -8.89 -7.22 9.68
CA ARG A 78 -9.29 -6.04 8.94
C ARG A 78 -8.08 -5.14 8.77
N ILE A 79 -7.87 -4.69 7.55
CA ILE A 79 -6.81 -3.74 7.24
C ILE A 79 -7.46 -2.53 6.59
N ASP A 80 -7.26 -1.37 7.19
CA ASP A 80 -7.72 -0.09 6.63
C ASP A 80 -6.51 0.65 6.11
N TRP A 81 -6.49 0.91 4.81
CA TRP A 81 -5.45 1.67 4.16
C TRP A 81 -5.97 3.07 3.88
N THR A 82 -5.25 4.08 4.34
CA THR A 82 -5.60 5.47 4.05
C THR A 82 -4.51 6.06 3.18
N VAL A 83 -4.92 6.71 2.09
CA VAL A 83 -4.00 7.28 1.12
C VAL A 83 -4.04 8.79 1.25
N PHE A 84 -2.88 9.39 1.50
CA PHE A 84 -2.71 10.84 1.56
C PHE A 84 -1.87 11.29 0.37
N GLY A 85 -2.25 12.38 -0.25
CA GLY A 85 -1.48 12.96 -1.34
C GLY A 85 -0.23 13.68 -0.85
N PRO A 86 0.62 14.11 -1.80
CA PRO A 86 1.87 14.79 -1.43
C PRO A 86 1.67 16.05 -0.62
N GLU A 87 0.49 16.63 -0.67
CA GLU A 87 0.19 17.85 0.07
C GLU A 87 -0.50 17.58 1.40
N GLY A 88 -0.61 16.31 1.78
CA GLY A 88 -1.20 15.91 3.03
C GLY A 88 -2.70 15.75 3.03
N LEU A 89 -3.36 15.92 1.88
CA LEU A 89 -4.80 15.75 1.79
C LEU A 89 -5.13 14.28 1.68
N ARG A 90 -6.15 13.86 2.41
CA ARG A 90 -6.64 12.49 2.31
C ARG A 90 -7.32 12.29 0.96
N LEU A 91 -6.84 11.31 0.20
CA LEU A 91 -7.37 11.02 -1.12
C LEU A 91 -8.38 9.90 -1.10
N GLY A 92 -8.22 8.92 -0.22
CA GLY A 92 -9.14 7.81 -0.17
C GLY A 92 -8.77 6.79 0.88
N ASN A 93 -9.58 5.75 0.91
CA ASN A 93 -9.45 4.72 1.92
C ASN A 93 -9.85 3.38 1.29
N VAL A 94 -9.09 2.33 1.64
CA VAL A 94 -9.34 0.97 1.17
C VAL A 94 -9.47 0.09 2.40
N THR A 95 -10.54 -0.66 2.50
CA THR A 95 -10.75 -1.59 3.61
C THR A 95 -10.72 -3.02 3.09
N GLN A 96 -9.94 -3.85 3.76
CA GLN A 96 -9.85 -5.28 3.45
C GLN A 96 -10.26 -6.08 4.68
N THR A 97 -11.01 -7.15 4.49
CA THR A 97 -11.36 -8.07 5.57
C THR A 97 -11.21 -9.51 5.10
N ASN A 98 -10.87 -10.38 6.04
CA ASN A 98 -10.79 -11.81 5.75
C ASN A 98 -10.96 -12.57 7.07
N VAL A 99 -11.47 -13.78 6.98
CA VAL A 99 -11.59 -14.66 8.15
C VAL A 99 -10.45 -15.67 8.06
N ILE A 100 -9.70 -15.79 9.14
CA ILE A 100 -8.50 -16.61 9.18
C ILE A 100 -8.52 -17.48 10.44
N PRO A 101 -7.74 -18.56 10.47
CA PRO A 101 -7.59 -19.35 11.71
C PRO A 101 -6.98 -18.47 12.80
N LYS A 102 -7.51 -18.61 14.01
CA LYS A 102 -7.04 -17.82 15.14
C LYS A 102 -5.56 -18.03 15.37
N GLY A 103 -4.83 -16.94 15.49
CA GLY A 103 -3.39 -16.98 15.77
C GLY A 103 -2.52 -17.26 14.57
N SER A 104 -3.10 -17.45 13.38
CA SER A 104 -2.31 -17.81 12.19
C SER A 104 -1.34 -16.72 11.76
N LEU A 105 -1.57 -15.48 12.16
CA LEU A 105 -0.70 -14.36 11.79
C LEU A 105 0.14 -13.85 12.97
N ASN A 106 0.28 -14.67 14.02
CA ASN A 106 1.05 -14.24 15.19
C ASN A 106 2.56 -14.29 14.97
N ARG A 107 3.01 -14.88 13.88
CA ARG A 107 4.43 -14.99 13.57
C ARG A 107 4.71 -14.44 12.19
N ARG A 108 4.73 -15.30 11.19
CA ARG A 108 5.05 -14.90 9.80
C ARG A 108 3.78 -14.71 9.01
N TRP A 109 3.75 -13.65 8.26
CA TRP A 109 2.63 -13.39 7.37
C TRP A 109 2.82 -14.02 5.99
N GLY A 110 4.06 -14.02 5.46
CA GLY A 110 4.36 -14.68 4.20
C GLY A 110 3.41 -14.31 3.09
N LEU A 111 2.79 -15.33 2.50
CA LEU A 111 1.89 -15.13 1.36
C LEU A 111 0.66 -14.30 1.71
N ALA A 112 0.26 -14.29 2.98
CA ALA A 112 -0.87 -13.46 3.38
C ALA A 112 -0.58 -11.98 3.17
N ALA A 113 0.64 -11.55 3.48
CA ALA A 113 1.04 -10.16 3.25
C ALA A 113 1.08 -9.84 1.77
N GLU A 114 1.60 -10.76 0.95
CA GLU A 114 1.66 -10.56 -0.49
C GLU A 114 0.28 -10.44 -1.10
N ALA A 115 -0.63 -11.31 -0.69
CA ALA A 115 -2.00 -11.29 -1.21
C ALA A 115 -2.71 -9.99 -0.82
N ALA A 116 -2.56 -9.58 0.45
CA ALA A 116 -3.19 -8.35 0.92
C ALA A 116 -2.62 -7.14 0.18
N ALA A 117 -1.30 -7.09 0.02
CA ALA A 117 -0.65 -5.96 -0.64
C ALA A 117 -1.02 -5.87 -2.12
N SER A 118 -1.12 -7.01 -2.80
CA SER A 118 -1.49 -7.04 -4.21
C SER A 118 -2.90 -6.48 -4.41
N ALA A 119 -3.85 -6.94 -3.59
CA ALA A 119 -5.22 -6.44 -3.67
C ALA A 119 -5.29 -4.97 -3.29
N ALA A 120 -4.58 -4.58 -2.22
CA ALA A 120 -4.58 -3.19 -1.78
C ALA A 120 -4.01 -2.25 -2.83
N ALA A 121 -2.93 -2.67 -3.49
CA ALA A 121 -2.28 -1.80 -4.49
C ALA A 121 -3.22 -1.46 -5.63
N GLN A 122 -4.01 -2.43 -6.09
CA GLN A 122 -4.97 -2.18 -7.17
C GLN A 122 -5.96 -1.09 -6.77
N ASP A 123 -6.48 -1.18 -5.55
CA ASP A 123 -7.48 -0.23 -5.08
C ASP A 123 -6.86 1.12 -4.73
N ILE A 124 -5.67 1.10 -4.15
CA ILE A 124 -4.96 2.34 -3.81
C ILE A 124 -4.68 3.17 -5.06
N MET A 125 -4.32 2.50 -6.15
CA MET A 125 -4.01 3.22 -7.40
C MET A 125 -5.19 4.00 -7.95
N GLN A 126 -6.41 3.65 -7.57
CA GLN A 126 -7.58 4.41 -8.00
C GLN A 126 -7.60 5.83 -7.43
N TYR A 127 -6.92 6.04 -6.31
CA TYR A 127 -6.89 7.34 -5.64
C TYR A 127 -5.66 8.16 -6.00
N ILE A 128 -4.74 7.60 -6.75
CA ILE A 128 -3.51 8.30 -7.10
C ILE A 128 -3.62 8.77 -8.53
N ALA A 129 -3.34 10.05 -8.75
CA ALA A 129 -3.45 10.65 -10.06
C ALA A 129 -2.57 9.92 -11.06
N GLN A 130 -3.12 9.70 -12.23
CA GLN A 130 -2.41 9.02 -13.31
C GLN A 130 -1.57 9.97 -14.14
#